data_ec5872d5575338e5cc296e6607943215
#
_entry.id   ec5872d5575338e5cc296e6607943215
#
_cell.length_a   1.000
_cell.length_b   1.000
_cell.length_c   1.000
_cell.angle_alpha   90.00
_cell.angle_beta   90.00
_cell.angle_gamma   90.00
#
_symmetry.space_group_name_H-M   'P 1'
#
loop_
_entity.id
_entity.type
_entity.pdbx_description
1 polymer ?
#
loop_
_entity_poly.entity_id
_entity_poly.type
_entity_poly.pdbx_seq_one_letter_code
_entity_poly.pdbx_strand_id
1 'polypeptide(L)' 'MARICLHAYVGGRVQGVGFRQATREEADRLELDGWVRNLDDGRVEVVWEGEEDRAKALERWLGRGPRHAEVSAVEVEQMP' A
#
# COMPACT_ATOMS: atom_id res chain seq x y z
N MET A 1 5.19 -2.11 21.92
CA MET A 1 4.48 -2.34 20.66
C MET A 1 5.49 -2.50 19.57
N ALA A 2 5.30 -3.52 18.74
CA ALA A 2 6.26 -3.82 17.68
C ALA A 2 6.03 -2.90 16.48
N ARG A 3 7.12 -2.46 15.88
CA ARG A 3 7.09 -1.81 14.58
C ARG A 3 7.51 -2.83 13.53
N ILE A 4 6.83 -2.83 12.41
CA ILE A 4 7.18 -3.69 11.29
C ILE A 4 7.29 -2.87 10.01
N CYS A 5 8.03 -3.38 9.05
CA CYS A 5 8.15 -2.79 7.73
C CYS A 5 7.65 -3.79 6.70
N LEU A 6 6.77 -3.34 5.82
CA LEU A 6 6.16 -4.17 4.79
C LEU A 6 6.42 -3.60 3.41
N HIS A 7 6.48 -4.49 2.43
CA HIS A 7 6.72 -4.14 1.04
C HIS A 7 5.69 -4.86 0.18
N ALA A 8 4.98 -4.12 -0.67
CA ALA A 8 3.93 -4.71 -1.49
C ALA A 8 4.04 -4.30 -2.95
N TYR A 9 3.64 -5.22 -3.82
CA TYR A 9 3.35 -4.94 -5.22
C TYR A 9 1.86 -5.14 -5.42
N VAL A 10 1.18 -4.12 -5.96
CA VAL A 10 -0.26 -4.14 -6.19
C VAL A 10 -0.51 -4.14 -7.67
N GLY A 11 -1.22 -5.14 -8.17
CA GLY A 11 -1.55 -5.29 -9.58
C GLY A 11 -3.03 -5.11 -9.84
N GLY A 12 -3.36 -4.84 -11.11
CA GLY A 12 -4.71 -4.60 -11.54
C GLY A 12 -4.85 -3.21 -12.12
N ARG A 13 -6.06 -2.66 -12.07
CA ARG A 13 -6.31 -1.29 -12.52
C ARG A 13 -6.02 -0.35 -11.35
N VAL A 14 -4.75 0.00 -11.20
CA VAL A 14 -4.25 0.74 -10.04
C VAL A 14 -3.52 2.03 -10.42
N GLN A 15 -3.19 2.23 -11.71
CA GLN A 15 -2.60 3.49 -12.17
C GLN A 15 -3.66 4.33 -12.87
N GLY A 16 -3.56 5.66 -12.74
CA GLY A 16 -4.52 6.57 -13.34
C GLY A 16 -5.85 6.64 -12.63
N VAL A 17 -5.95 6.09 -11.41
CA VAL A 17 -7.19 6.04 -10.63
C VAL A 17 -7.02 6.70 -9.26
N GLY A 18 -5.92 7.41 -9.03
CA GLY A 18 -5.68 8.07 -7.76
C GLY A 18 -5.15 7.13 -6.67
N PHE A 19 -4.61 5.98 -7.05
CA PHE A 19 -4.18 4.97 -6.08
C PHE A 19 -3.04 5.46 -5.19
N ARG A 20 -2.02 6.11 -5.79
CA ARG A 20 -0.89 6.62 -5.01
C ARG A 20 -1.32 7.65 -3.99
N GLN A 21 -2.14 8.62 -4.42
CA GLN A 21 -2.63 9.68 -3.54
C GLN A 21 -3.46 9.08 -2.39
N ALA A 22 -4.37 8.16 -2.71
CA ALA A 22 -5.22 7.52 -1.71
C ALA A 22 -4.38 6.69 -0.73
N THR A 23 -3.35 5.99 -1.23
CA THR A 23 -2.44 5.21 -0.38
C THR A 23 -1.71 6.12 0.61
N ARG A 24 -1.22 7.26 0.12
CA ARG A 24 -0.52 8.22 0.99
C ARG A 24 -1.45 8.76 2.07
N GLU A 25 -2.67 9.11 1.69
CA GLU A 25 -3.66 9.62 2.65
C GLU A 25 -4.00 8.58 3.71
N GLU A 26 -4.17 7.33 3.30
CA GLU A 26 -4.48 6.26 4.24
C GLU A 26 -3.30 5.97 5.16
N ALA A 27 -2.07 5.96 4.63
CA ALA A 27 -0.87 5.77 5.42
C ALA A 27 -0.70 6.90 6.44
N ASP A 28 -0.95 8.15 6.04
CA ASP A 28 -0.88 9.30 6.94
C ASP A 28 -1.92 9.16 8.06
N ARG A 29 -3.13 8.76 7.74
CA ARG A 29 -4.19 8.54 8.73
C ARG A 29 -3.79 7.47 9.74
N LEU A 30 -3.08 6.46 9.29
CA LEU A 30 -2.60 5.35 10.11
C LEU A 30 -1.25 5.63 10.78
N GLU A 31 -0.69 6.82 10.56
CA GLU A 31 0.59 7.24 11.14
C GLU A 31 1.74 6.30 10.73
N LEU A 32 1.76 5.95 9.44
CA LEU A 32 2.79 5.10 8.86
C LEU A 32 3.74 5.92 8.02
N ASP A 33 5.01 5.53 8.02
CA ASP A 33 6.05 6.13 7.20
C ASP A 33 6.33 5.22 5.99
N GLY A 34 6.79 5.81 4.89
CA GLY A 34 7.15 5.02 3.73
C GLY A 34 6.97 5.78 2.43
N TRP A 35 6.82 5.04 1.35
CA TRP A 35 6.67 5.63 0.03
C TRP A 35 5.84 4.72 -0.88
N VAL A 36 5.33 5.33 -1.96
CA VAL A 36 4.53 4.64 -2.97
C VAL A 36 4.93 5.18 -4.34
N ARG A 37 5.02 4.28 -5.33
CA ARG A 37 5.34 4.68 -6.70
C ARG A 37 4.67 3.77 -7.71
N ASN A 38 4.43 4.31 -8.91
CA ASN A 38 4.02 3.51 -10.06
C ASN A 38 5.23 2.81 -10.66
N LEU A 39 5.05 1.58 -11.11
CA LEU A 39 6.06 0.85 -11.84
C LEU A 39 5.73 0.89 -13.35
N ASP A 40 6.76 0.67 -14.17
CA ASP A 40 6.58 0.70 -15.63
C ASP A 40 5.66 -0.40 -16.14
N ASP A 41 5.54 -1.50 -15.39
CA ASP A 41 4.71 -2.64 -15.79
C ASP A 41 3.23 -2.47 -15.40
N GLY A 42 2.85 -1.31 -14.84
CA GLY A 42 1.47 -1.02 -14.49
C GLY A 42 1.12 -1.27 -13.03
N ARG A 43 2.01 -1.92 -12.28
CA ARG A 43 1.79 -2.15 -10.84
C ARG A 43 2.13 -0.91 -10.03
N VAL A 44 1.68 -0.91 -8.78
CA VAL A 44 2.07 0.08 -7.79
C VAL A 44 2.91 -0.61 -6.73
N GLU A 45 4.02 0.00 -6.37
CA GLU A 45 4.90 -0.51 -5.32
C GLU A 45 4.79 0.36 -4.09
N VAL A 46 4.65 -0.27 -2.92
CA VAL A 46 4.46 0.44 -1.65
C VAL A 46 5.40 -0.16 -0.62
N VAL A 47 6.10 0.70 0.12
CA VAL A 47 6.86 0.31 1.31
C VAL A 47 6.34 1.16 2.47
N TRP A 48 6.03 0.52 3.60
CA TRP A 48 5.55 1.25 4.76
C TRP A 48 6.00 0.60 6.05
N GLU A 49 6.06 1.42 7.08
CA GLU A 49 6.60 1.02 8.38
C GLU A 49 5.79 1.71 9.47
N GLY A 50 5.55 1.00 10.55
CA GLY A 50 4.88 1.55 11.70
C GLY A 50 4.47 0.49 12.69
N GLU A 51 3.62 0.89 13.63
CA GLU A 51 3.07 -0.02 14.62
C GLU A 51 2.33 -1.17 13.91
N GLU A 52 2.51 -2.38 14.39
CA GLU A 52 2.09 -3.58 13.66
C GLU A 52 0.62 -3.59 13.27
N ASP A 53 -0.29 -3.26 14.18
CA ASP A 53 -1.72 -3.28 13.86
C ASP A 53 -2.07 -2.27 12.77
N ARG A 54 -1.43 -1.11 12.79
CA ARG A 54 -1.66 -0.07 11.77
C ARG A 54 -1.04 -0.47 10.43
N ALA A 55 0.15 -1.06 10.47
CA ALA A 55 0.78 -1.54 9.25
C ALA A 55 -0.05 -2.61 8.57
N LYS A 56 -0.64 -3.53 9.35
CA LYS A 56 -1.54 -4.56 8.83
C LYS A 56 -2.84 -3.97 8.30
N ALA A 57 -3.31 -2.86 8.90
CA ALA A 57 -4.51 -2.18 8.41
C ALA A 57 -4.30 -1.63 7.00
N LEU A 58 -3.11 -1.06 6.72
CA LEU A 58 -2.82 -0.60 5.37
C LEU A 58 -2.74 -1.76 4.38
N GLU A 59 -2.16 -2.88 4.80
CA GLU A 59 -2.11 -4.07 3.95
C GLU A 59 -3.51 -4.48 3.52
N ARG A 60 -4.46 -4.53 4.44
CA ARG A 60 -5.85 -4.88 4.12
C ARG A 60 -6.48 -3.86 3.18
N TRP A 61 -6.21 -2.57 3.42
CA TRP A 61 -6.73 -1.51 2.57
C TRP A 61 -6.22 -1.61 1.13
N LEU A 62 -4.94 -1.97 0.95
CA LEU A 62 -4.35 -2.11 -0.38
C LEU A 62 -5.08 -3.16 -1.22
N GLY A 63 -5.64 -4.19 -0.59
CA GLY A 63 -6.42 -5.21 -1.30
C GLY A 63 -7.73 -4.71 -1.86
N ARG A 64 -8.21 -3.57 -1.38
CA ARG A 64 -9.42 -2.92 -1.88
C ARG A 64 -9.08 -1.70 -2.74
N GLY A 65 -8.18 -0.86 -2.24
CA GLY A 65 -7.81 0.39 -2.89
C GLY A 65 -8.92 1.43 -2.84
N PRO A 66 -8.71 2.56 -3.54
CA PRO A 66 -9.72 3.61 -3.63
C PRO A 66 -10.86 3.22 -4.57
N ARG A 67 -11.87 4.06 -4.61
CA ARG A 67 -13.16 3.79 -5.26
C ARG A 67 -13.05 3.34 -6.72
N HIS A 68 -12.14 3.89 -7.50
CA HIS A 68 -12.05 3.61 -8.93
C HIS A 68 -10.99 2.56 -9.27
N ALA A 69 -10.32 2.01 -8.27
CA ALA A 69 -9.32 0.97 -8.48
C ALA A 69 -9.97 -0.40 -8.58
N GLU A 70 -9.33 -1.28 -9.35
CA GLU A 70 -9.69 -2.69 -9.40
C GLU A 70 -8.43 -3.49 -9.11
N VAL A 71 -8.29 -3.92 -7.86
CA VAL A 71 -7.10 -4.65 -7.41
C VAL A 71 -7.26 -6.12 -7.76
N SER A 72 -6.35 -6.67 -8.55
CA SER A 72 -6.38 -8.07 -8.94
C SER A 72 -5.42 -8.93 -8.13
N ALA A 73 -4.36 -8.33 -7.58
CA ALA A 73 -3.37 -9.07 -6.80
C ALA A 73 -2.61 -8.12 -5.89
N VAL A 74 -2.29 -8.59 -4.69
CA VAL A 74 -1.40 -7.88 -3.76
C VAL A 74 -0.39 -8.90 -3.27
N GLU A 75 0.89 -8.62 -3.50
CA GLU A 75 1.98 -9.45 -3.01
C GLU A 75 2.69 -8.68 -1.92
N VAL A 76 2.69 -9.21 -0.70
CA VAL A 76 3.24 -8.52 0.47
C VAL A 76 4.35 -9.36 1.08
N GLU A 77 5.43 -8.69 1.44
CA GLU A 77 6.58 -9.30 2.10
C GLU A 77 6.98 -8.44 3.30
N GLN A 78 7.21 -9.09 4.42
CA GLN A 78 7.72 -8.37 5.60
C GLN A 78 9.23 -8.23 5.46
N MET A 79 9.71 -7.01 5.63
CA MET A 79 11.13 -6.69 5.54
C MET A 79 11.78 -6.77 6.92
N PRO A 80 13.05 -7.19 6.99
CA PRO A 80 13.79 -7.25 8.27
C PRO A 80 14.02 -5.87 8.87
#